data_f50e3adebf1e401738a139803fc022f7
#
_entry.id   f50e3adebf1e401738a139803fc022f7
#
_cell.length_a   1.000
_cell.length_b   1.000
_cell.length_c   1.000
_cell.angle_alpha   90.00
_cell.angle_beta   90.00
_cell.angle_gamma   90.00
#
_symmetry.space_group_name_H-M   'P 1'
#
loop_
_entity.id
_entity.type
_entity.pdbx_description
1 polymer ?
#
loop_
_entity_poly.entity_id
_entity_poly.type
_entity_poly.pdbx_seq_one_letter_code
_entity_poly.pdbx_strand_id
1 'polypeptide(L)'
;MSGPAAPFSLGDGEDACLLLHGLTGSPAEIRPVGEALARAGFRAVGPLLPGHGTTPGDLETVTRSDVLDAAQEALLSLRGARRVYLCGLSMGALLAIRLAAKGFVRQGVAPVSALALLAPPVDMAGLTWVFTQVVGRLPAFPGLLGKGARDIQALASVPPPDDRVPEGTPAPRTAVPDDGSYSAIPWRWGRELRLLSEETMAVTARVRARSLILHGGLDRTASLRGARRLSRSLPAGAAVQVFPRSGHVLPLDVEGPAVCDAVVSFFQEG
;
A
#
# COMPACT_ATOMS: atom_id res chain seq x y z
N MET A 1 -14.16 9.16 -13.95
CA MET A 1 -14.10 7.67 -13.96
C MET A 1 -14.89 7.17 -12.75
N SER A 2 -15.94 6.41 -12.96
CA SER A 2 -16.71 5.74 -11.91
C SER A 2 -16.47 4.24 -12.07
N GLY A 3 -15.74 3.64 -11.15
CA GLY A 3 -15.42 2.22 -11.18
C GLY A 3 -14.58 1.82 -9.96
N PRO A 4 -14.35 0.54 -9.72
CA PRO A 4 -13.63 0.05 -8.53
C PRO A 4 -12.20 0.59 -8.41
N ALA A 5 -11.54 0.91 -9.53
CA ALA A 5 -10.21 1.54 -9.56
C ALA A 5 -10.23 3.07 -9.35
N ALA A 6 -11.40 3.70 -9.23
CA ALA A 6 -11.49 5.16 -9.13
C ALA A 6 -10.80 5.70 -7.86
N PRO A 7 -10.15 6.87 -7.93
CA PRO A 7 -9.69 7.57 -6.75
C PRO A 7 -10.87 7.88 -5.83
N PHE A 8 -10.59 8.08 -4.55
CA PHE A 8 -11.62 8.41 -3.58
C PHE A 8 -11.21 9.54 -2.64
N SER A 9 -12.23 10.27 -2.16
CA SER A 9 -12.14 11.18 -1.02
C SER A 9 -13.35 10.89 -0.13
N LEU A 10 -13.09 10.49 1.12
CA LEU A 10 -14.11 10.04 2.09
C LEU A 10 -13.95 10.84 3.38
N GLY A 11 -15.09 11.18 4.01
CA GLY A 11 -15.10 11.98 5.23
C GLY A 11 -14.71 13.45 4.98
N ASP A 12 -14.92 14.26 6.00
CA ASP A 12 -14.74 15.72 5.98
C ASP A 12 -13.96 16.23 7.20
N GLY A 13 -13.31 15.32 7.94
CA GLY A 13 -12.55 15.65 9.14
C GLY A 13 -11.42 16.66 8.89
N GLU A 14 -11.09 17.42 9.95
CA GLU A 14 -9.96 18.34 9.94
C GLU A 14 -8.60 17.62 9.84
N ASP A 15 -8.52 16.42 10.38
CA ASP A 15 -7.37 15.54 10.26
C ASP A 15 -7.48 14.73 8.96
N ALA A 16 -6.42 14.71 8.18
CA ALA A 16 -6.44 14.09 6.86
C ALA A 16 -5.40 12.99 6.69
N CYS A 17 -5.80 11.92 6.00
CA CYS A 17 -4.92 10.81 5.65
C CYS A 17 -4.83 10.65 4.12
N LEU A 18 -3.59 10.62 3.60
CA LEU A 18 -3.31 10.17 2.23
C LEU A 18 -3.08 8.66 2.25
N LEU A 19 -3.82 7.94 1.40
CA LEU A 19 -3.75 6.49 1.26
C LEU A 19 -3.19 6.12 -0.11
N LEU A 20 -2.06 5.40 -0.13
CA LEU A 20 -1.32 5.06 -1.35
C LEU A 20 -1.35 3.55 -1.60
N HIS A 21 -1.89 3.14 -2.76
CA HIS A 21 -2.00 1.74 -3.14
C HIS A 21 -0.69 1.12 -3.64
N GLY A 22 -0.68 -0.19 -3.83
CA GLY A 22 0.47 -0.96 -4.29
C GLY A 22 0.73 -0.90 -5.80
N LEU A 23 1.90 -1.40 -6.22
CA LEU A 23 2.23 -1.60 -7.63
C LEU A 23 1.26 -2.63 -8.23
N THR A 24 0.79 -2.35 -9.45
CA THR A 24 -0.24 -3.14 -10.15
C THR A 24 -1.62 -3.16 -9.50
N GLY A 25 -1.79 -2.50 -8.35
CA GLY A 25 -3.05 -2.37 -7.65
C GLY A 25 -3.85 -1.13 -8.06
N SER A 26 -4.84 -0.80 -7.25
CA SER A 26 -5.67 0.40 -7.42
C SER A 26 -6.09 0.95 -6.05
N PRO A 27 -6.72 2.12 -5.99
CA PRO A 27 -7.29 2.64 -4.74
C PRO A 27 -8.24 1.68 -4.03
N ALA A 28 -8.86 0.73 -4.73
CA ALA A 28 -9.72 -0.29 -4.13
C ALA A 28 -8.99 -1.16 -3.08
N GLU A 29 -7.67 -1.40 -3.25
CA GLU A 29 -6.90 -2.22 -2.31
C GLU A 29 -6.76 -1.56 -0.92
N ILE A 30 -6.75 -0.24 -0.86
CA ILE A 30 -6.57 0.53 0.38
C ILE A 30 -7.87 1.23 0.83
N ARG A 31 -8.94 1.18 0.01
CA ARG A 31 -10.22 1.78 0.32
C ARG A 31 -10.83 1.32 1.65
N PRO A 32 -10.76 0.03 2.06
CA PRO A 32 -11.29 -0.40 3.37
C PRO A 32 -10.70 0.38 4.54
N VAL A 33 -9.38 0.68 4.48
CA VAL A 33 -8.71 1.55 5.47
C VAL A 33 -9.26 2.98 5.40
N GLY A 34 -9.45 3.52 4.19
CA GLY A 34 -10.03 4.85 3.99
C GLY A 34 -11.44 4.96 4.55
N GLU A 35 -12.27 3.95 4.36
CA GLU A 35 -13.63 3.89 4.93
C GLU A 35 -13.63 3.79 6.46
N ALA A 36 -12.70 3.02 7.04
CA ALA A 36 -12.56 2.94 8.47
C ALA A 36 -12.11 4.28 9.08
N LEU A 37 -11.14 4.94 8.46
CA LEU A 37 -10.68 6.27 8.86
C LEU A 37 -11.79 7.33 8.73
N ALA A 38 -12.57 7.31 7.65
CA ALA A 38 -13.69 8.22 7.48
C ALA A 38 -14.75 8.04 8.57
N ARG A 39 -15.09 6.79 8.91
CA ARG A 39 -15.99 6.49 10.07
C ARG A 39 -15.42 6.97 11.40
N ALA A 40 -14.10 7.03 11.52
CA ALA A 40 -13.39 7.53 12.71
C ALA A 40 -13.19 9.06 12.71
N GLY A 41 -13.77 9.80 11.75
CA GLY A 41 -13.76 11.26 11.69
C GLY A 41 -12.55 11.84 10.96
N PHE A 42 -11.81 11.07 10.18
CA PHE A 42 -10.74 11.57 9.31
C PHE A 42 -11.26 11.90 7.91
N ARG A 43 -10.57 12.81 7.22
CA ARG A 43 -10.66 12.93 5.77
C ARG A 43 -9.65 12.00 5.12
N ALA A 44 -10.11 10.98 4.40
CA ALA A 44 -9.32 9.95 3.77
C ALA A 44 -9.26 10.15 2.24
N VAL A 45 -8.06 10.32 1.67
CA VAL A 45 -7.85 10.56 0.24
C VAL A 45 -6.99 9.46 -0.35
N GLY A 46 -7.53 8.72 -1.32
CA GLY A 46 -6.83 7.67 -2.06
C GLY A 46 -6.75 8.00 -3.55
N PRO A 47 -5.60 8.51 -4.03
CA PRO A 47 -5.40 8.80 -5.45
C PRO A 47 -5.20 7.51 -6.25
N LEU A 48 -5.51 7.57 -7.54
CA LEU A 48 -5.04 6.60 -8.53
C LEU A 48 -3.67 7.04 -9.02
N LEU A 49 -2.65 6.20 -8.83
CA LEU A 49 -1.29 6.50 -9.27
C LEU A 49 -1.13 6.33 -10.80
N PRO A 50 -0.22 7.08 -11.44
CA PRO A 50 0.01 6.99 -12.88
C PRO A 50 0.26 5.54 -13.36
N GLY A 51 -0.27 5.22 -14.54
CA GLY A 51 -0.13 3.90 -15.17
C GLY A 51 -0.96 2.79 -14.52
N HIS A 52 -1.82 3.10 -13.54
CA HIS A 52 -2.69 2.14 -12.85
C HIS A 52 -4.16 2.33 -13.25
N GLY A 53 -4.98 1.30 -13.04
CA GLY A 53 -6.43 1.35 -13.32
C GLY A 53 -6.80 1.39 -14.80
N THR A 54 -5.88 1.11 -15.71
CA THR A 54 -6.05 1.11 -17.16
C THR A 54 -5.55 -0.21 -17.75
N THR A 55 -4.37 -0.26 -18.34
CA THR A 55 -3.75 -1.48 -18.85
C THR A 55 -2.34 -1.70 -18.29
N PRO A 56 -1.85 -2.95 -18.18
CA PRO A 56 -0.49 -3.21 -17.75
C PRO A 56 0.58 -2.53 -18.61
N GLY A 57 0.30 -2.31 -19.92
CA GLY A 57 1.19 -1.61 -20.86
C GLY A 57 1.41 -0.15 -20.49
N ASP A 58 0.45 0.50 -19.86
CA ASP A 58 0.58 1.91 -19.46
C ASP A 58 1.66 2.11 -18.39
N LEU A 59 1.92 1.08 -17.57
CA LEU A 59 3.04 1.08 -16.63
C LEU A 59 4.42 1.04 -17.32
N GLU A 60 4.53 0.61 -18.59
CA GLU A 60 5.82 0.56 -19.28
C GLU A 60 6.44 1.95 -19.48
N THR A 61 5.63 2.98 -19.59
CA THR A 61 6.07 4.37 -19.75
C THR A 61 6.27 5.11 -18.44
N VAL A 62 5.71 4.61 -17.34
CA VAL A 62 5.74 5.23 -16.02
C VAL A 62 6.98 4.82 -15.22
N THR A 63 7.62 5.79 -14.59
CA THR A 63 8.79 5.60 -13.72
C THR A 63 8.43 5.73 -12.25
N ARG A 64 9.36 5.33 -11.34
CA ARG A 64 9.22 5.59 -9.91
C ARG A 64 9.14 7.09 -9.56
N SER A 65 9.74 7.96 -10.40
CA SER A 65 9.65 9.41 -10.21
C SER A 65 8.22 9.90 -10.46
N ASP A 66 7.59 9.42 -11.54
CA ASP A 66 6.23 9.85 -11.90
C ASP A 66 5.21 9.47 -10.82
N VAL A 67 5.32 8.26 -10.24
CA VAL A 67 4.43 7.86 -9.14
C VAL A 67 4.73 8.63 -7.84
N LEU A 68 5.99 8.99 -7.58
CA LEU A 68 6.35 9.81 -6.42
C LEU A 68 5.84 11.24 -6.57
N ASP A 69 5.96 11.83 -7.77
CA ASP A 69 5.48 13.19 -8.05
C ASP A 69 3.95 13.25 -7.94
N ALA A 70 3.23 12.27 -8.48
CA ALA A 70 1.77 12.16 -8.32
C ALA A 70 1.36 11.99 -6.84
N ALA A 71 2.07 11.18 -6.07
CA ALA A 71 1.82 11.04 -4.63
C ALA A 71 2.10 12.35 -3.88
N GLN A 72 3.11 13.12 -4.30
CA GLN A 72 3.42 14.45 -3.77
C GLN A 72 2.30 15.46 -4.08
N GLU A 73 1.79 15.48 -5.30
CA GLU A 73 0.65 16.33 -5.67
C GLU A 73 -0.60 15.97 -4.84
N ALA A 74 -0.88 14.68 -4.67
CA ALA A 74 -1.97 14.23 -3.81
C ALA A 74 -1.77 14.68 -2.35
N LEU A 75 -0.55 14.64 -1.82
CA LEU A 75 -0.25 15.16 -0.48
C LEU A 75 -0.48 16.68 -0.40
N LEU A 76 -0.14 17.43 -1.43
CA LEU A 76 -0.39 18.86 -1.50
C LEU A 76 -1.88 19.22 -1.51
N SER A 77 -2.77 18.32 -1.93
CA SER A 77 -4.22 18.53 -1.81
C SER A 77 -4.73 18.53 -0.36
N LEU A 78 -3.92 18.06 0.59
CA LEU A 78 -4.24 18.06 2.02
C LEU A 78 -3.84 19.35 2.73
N ARG A 79 -3.45 20.41 2.00
CA ARG A 79 -3.19 21.72 2.60
C ARG A 79 -4.36 22.18 3.46
N GLY A 80 -4.05 22.80 4.59
CA GLY A 80 -5.07 23.28 5.53
C GLY A 80 -5.62 22.19 6.48
N ALA A 81 -5.25 20.91 6.32
CA ALA A 81 -5.56 19.91 7.33
C ALA A 81 -4.83 20.22 8.65
N ARG A 82 -5.51 20.01 9.76
CA ARG A 82 -4.95 20.23 11.10
C ARG A 82 -3.77 19.28 11.38
N ARG A 83 -3.94 18.01 11.08
CA ARG A 83 -2.91 16.96 11.12
C ARG A 83 -2.94 16.14 9.83
N VAL A 84 -1.77 15.69 9.40
CA VAL A 84 -1.61 14.88 8.20
C VAL A 84 -1.03 13.54 8.55
N TYR A 85 -1.67 12.49 8.05
CA TYR A 85 -1.30 11.10 8.22
C TYR A 85 -1.04 10.48 6.84
N LEU A 86 -0.14 9.49 6.78
CA LEU A 86 0.10 8.74 5.56
C LEU A 86 -0.11 7.24 5.83
N CYS A 87 -0.85 6.60 4.95
CA CYS A 87 -1.01 5.15 4.94
C CYS A 87 -0.62 4.62 3.56
N GLY A 88 0.21 3.60 3.48
CA GLY A 88 0.62 3.03 2.20
C GLY A 88 0.70 1.52 2.23
N LEU A 89 0.22 0.90 1.14
CA LEU A 89 0.32 -0.54 0.93
C LEU A 89 1.46 -0.83 -0.05
N SER A 90 2.37 -1.73 0.28
CA SER A 90 3.43 -2.20 -0.62
C SER A 90 4.26 -1.03 -1.18
N MET A 91 4.28 -0.82 -2.50
CA MET A 91 4.91 0.35 -3.13
C MET A 91 4.43 1.66 -2.48
N GLY A 92 3.15 1.77 -2.16
CA GLY A 92 2.58 2.94 -1.48
C GLY A 92 3.23 3.22 -0.13
N ALA A 93 3.69 2.18 0.60
CA ALA A 93 4.43 2.37 1.85
C ALA A 93 5.82 3.00 1.62
N LEU A 94 6.50 2.64 0.53
CA LEU A 94 7.77 3.28 0.15
C LEU A 94 7.57 4.76 -0.21
N LEU A 95 6.50 5.06 -0.96
CA LEU A 95 6.13 6.44 -1.30
C LEU A 95 5.80 7.26 -0.03
N ALA A 96 5.03 6.71 0.90
CA ALA A 96 4.68 7.36 2.16
C ALA A 96 5.94 7.74 2.98
N ILE A 97 6.92 6.84 3.09
CA ILE A 97 8.21 7.12 3.75
C ILE A 97 8.96 8.26 3.05
N ARG A 98 9.02 8.24 1.71
CA ARG A 98 9.69 9.28 0.90
C ARG A 98 9.04 10.65 1.11
N LEU A 99 7.72 10.72 1.14
CA LEU A 99 6.97 11.95 1.40
C LEU A 99 7.23 12.47 2.81
N ALA A 100 7.16 11.61 3.82
CA ALA A 100 7.44 11.99 5.20
C ALA A 100 8.89 12.47 5.41
N ALA A 101 9.86 11.82 4.76
CA ALA A 101 11.27 12.19 4.82
C ALA A 101 11.59 13.54 4.14
N LYS A 102 10.84 13.91 3.08
CA LYS A 102 11.00 15.17 2.36
C LYS A 102 10.39 16.33 3.13
N GLY A 103 9.20 16.14 3.71
CA GLY A 103 8.42 17.19 4.38
C GLY A 103 7.91 18.28 3.42
N PHE A 104 6.77 18.85 3.74
CA PHE A 104 6.09 19.83 2.86
C PHE A 104 5.54 21.05 3.62
N VAL A 105 6.10 21.37 4.76
CA VAL A 105 5.64 22.49 5.61
C VAL A 105 5.69 23.81 4.87
N ARG A 106 6.75 24.04 4.10
CA ARG A 106 6.88 25.29 3.29
C ARG A 106 5.83 25.41 2.20
N GLN A 107 5.20 24.29 1.80
CA GLN A 107 4.10 24.26 0.83
C GLN A 107 2.72 24.29 1.48
N GLY A 108 2.64 24.53 2.81
CA GLY A 108 1.38 24.65 3.55
C GLY A 108 0.74 23.32 3.96
N VAL A 109 1.51 22.22 3.91
CA VAL A 109 1.08 20.94 4.46
C VAL A 109 1.61 20.78 5.88
N ALA A 110 0.77 20.42 6.83
CA ALA A 110 1.20 20.14 8.19
C ALA A 110 2.27 19.03 8.22
N PRO A 111 3.18 19.03 9.21
CA PRO A 111 4.10 17.90 9.39
C PRO A 111 3.34 16.59 9.45
N VAL A 112 3.90 15.55 8.85
CA VAL A 112 3.29 14.20 8.93
C VAL A 112 3.34 13.73 10.38
N SER A 113 2.16 13.48 10.95
CA SER A 113 1.99 13.08 12.37
C SER A 113 2.32 11.59 12.56
N ALA A 114 1.82 10.74 11.69
CA ALA A 114 2.11 9.31 11.76
C ALA A 114 2.05 8.62 10.39
N LEU A 115 2.72 7.45 10.31
CA LEU A 115 2.78 6.56 9.14
C LEU A 115 2.23 5.18 9.49
N ALA A 116 1.29 4.68 8.70
CA ALA A 116 0.90 3.28 8.69
C ALA A 116 1.44 2.61 7.41
N LEU A 117 2.35 1.66 7.56
CA LEU A 117 3.13 1.04 6.48
C LEU A 117 2.71 -0.43 6.34
N LEU A 118 1.87 -0.73 5.36
CA LEU A 118 1.32 -2.07 5.13
C LEU A 118 2.22 -2.83 4.15
N ALA A 119 2.76 -3.97 4.59
CA ALA A 119 3.60 -4.87 3.79
C ALA A 119 4.71 -4.14 2.99
N PRO A 120 5.56 -3.29 3.60
CA PRO A 120 6.55 -2.49 2.89
C PRO A 120 7.61 -3.39 2.21
N PRO A 121 7.82 -3.28 0.89
CA PRO A 121 8.68 -4.19 0.13
C PRO A 121 10.15 -3.72 0.12
N VAL A 122 10.73 -3.52 1.31
CA VAL A 122 12.17 -3.15 1.44
C VAL A 122 13.12 -4.32 1.24
N ASP A 123 12.65 -5.54 1.51
CA ASP A 123 13.23 -6.80 1.08
C ASP A 123 12.10 -7.66 0.51
N MET A 124 12.31 -8.18 -0.68
CA MET A 124 11.34 -9.06 -1.35
C MET A 124 11.45 -10.49 -0.86
N ALA A 125 10.39 -11.28 -1.02
CA ALA A 125 10.36 -12.69 -0.68
C ALA A 125 10.35 -13.56 -1.95
N GLY A 126 10.84 -14.79 -1.84
CA GLY A 126 10.72 -15.83 -2.85
C GLY A 126 11.11 -15.40 -4.27
N LEU A 127 10.25 -15.71 -5.24
CA LEU A 127 10.47 -15.37 -6.66
C LEU A 127 10.48 -13.87 -6.93
N THR A 128 9.79 -13.07 -6.13
CA THR A 128 9.79 -11.61 -6.24
C THR A 128 11.19 -11.04 -5.97
N TRP A 129 11.94 -11.66 -5.04
CA TRP A 129 13.35 -11.33 -4.81
C TRP A 129 14.18 -11.58 -6.07
N VAL A 130 14.03 -12.73 -6.73
CA VAL A 130 14.73 -13.05 -7.99
C VAL A 130 14.38 -12.01 -9.05
N PHE A 131 13.11 -11.68 -9.22
CA PHE A 131 12.66 -10.66 -10.16
C PHE A 131 13.32 -9.31 -9.91
N THR A 132 13.32 -8.81 -8.69
CA THR A 132 13.87 -7.50 -8.37
C THR A 132 15.39 -7.48 -8.34
N GLN A 133 16.05 -8.51 -7.85
CA GLN A 133 17.51 -8.53 -7.68
C GLN A 133 18.25 -8.97 -8.94
N VAL A 134 17.71 -9.90 -9.72
CA VAL A 134 18.34 -10.43 -10.93
C VAL A 134 17.83 -9.64 -12.13
N VAL A 135 16.53 -9.71 -12.39
CA VAL A 135 15.90 -9.05 -13.55
C VAL A 135 16.03 -7.53 -13.48
N GLY A 136 15.86 -6.95 -12.30
CA GLY A 136 15.98 -5.51 -12.07
C GLY A 136 17.38 -4.94 -12.28
N ARG A 137 18.42 -5.78 -12.48
CA ARG A 137 19.78 -5.35 -12.87
C ARG A 137 20.08 -5.50 -14.36
N LEU A 138 19.23 -6.21 -15.07
CA LEU A 138 19.35 -6.34 -16.52
C LEU A 138 18.90 -5.05 -17.22
N PRO A 139 19.35 -4.78 -18.47
CA PRO A 139 18.80 -3.73 -19.29
C PRO A 139 17.27 -3.88 -19.37
N ALA A 140 16.54 -2.76 -19.40
CA ALA A 140 15.09 -2.80 -19.51
C ALA A 140 14.70 -3.42 -20.86
N PHE A 141 14.07 -4.60 -20.81
CA PHE A 141 13.45 -5.20 -21.97
C PHE A 141 11.99 -4.76 -22.03
N PRO A 142 11.45 -4.45 -23.22
CA PRO A 142 10.02 -4.27 -23.38
C PRO A 142 9.30 -5.60 -23.13
N GLY A 143 8.15 -5.55 -22.49
CA GLY A 143 7.30 -6.69 -22.28
C GLY A 143 6.77 -6.84 -20.86
N LEU A 144 5.82 -7.75 -20.72
CA LEU A 144 5.08 -8.01 -19.51
C LEU A 144 5.46 -9.38 -18.94
N LEU A 145 5.65 -9.44 -17.62
CA LEU A 145 5.75 -10.67 -16.88
C LEU A 145 4.39 -10.98 -16.24
N GLY A 146 3.88 -12.19 -16.49
CA GLY A 146 2.66 -12.67 -15.84
C GLY A 146 2.84 -12.66 -14.32
N LYS A 147 1.92 -12.03 -13.61
CA LYS A 147 1.84 -12.04 -12.16
C LYS A 147 1.07 -13.29 -11.75
N GLY A 148 1.59 -14.09 -10.83
CA GLY A 148 0.84 -15.20 -10.22
C GLY A 148 -0.46 -14.72 -9.56
N ALA A 149 -1.25 -15.67 -9.04
CA ALA A 149 -2.44 -15.36 -8.27
C ALA A 149 -2.11 -14.33 -7.16
N ARG A 150 -3.07 -13.44 -6.86
CA ARG A 150 -2.92 -12.47 -5.77
C ARG A 150 -2.58 -13.17 -4.48
N ASP A 151 -1.63 -12.59 -3.75
CA ASP A 151 -1.27 -13.04 -2.41
C ASP A 151 -2.32 -12.54 -1.39
N ILE A 152 -3.52 -13.13 -1.49
CA ILE A 152 -4.67 -12.89 -0.61
C ILE A 152 -5.18 -14.25 -0.15
N GLN A 153 -5.06 -14.55 1.12
CA GLN A 153 -5.45 -15.82 1.70
C GLN A 153 -6.97 -16.01 1.78
N ALA A 154 -7.74 -14.91 1.80
CA ALA A 154 -9.20 -14.95 1.71
C ALA A 154 -9.71 -15.71 0.47
N LEU A 155 -8.92 -15.75 -0.61
CA LEU A 155 -9.24 -16.51 -1.82
C LEU A 155 -8.91 -18.01 -1.72
N ALA A 156 -7.95 -18.36 -0.86
CA ALA A 156 -7.51 -19.75 -0.67
C ALA A 156 -8.34 -20.50 0.38
N SER A 157 -9.03 -19.78 1.26
CA SER A 157 -9.77 -20.31 2.40
C SER A 157 -11.27 -20.53 2.13
N VAL A 158 -11.72 -20.47 0.87
CA VAL A 158 -13.09 -20.84 0.52
C VAL A 158 -13.19 -22.37 0.57
N PRO A 159 -13.86 -22.96 1.57
CA PRO A 159 -14.17 -24.36 1.51
C PRO A 159 -15.07 -24.62 0.28
N PRO A 160 -15.03 -25.81 -0.33
CA PRO A 160 -16.00 -26.16 -1.36
C PRO A 160 -17.41 -25.94 -0.81
N PRO A 161 -18.39 -25.56 -1.65
CA PRO A 161 -19.73 -25.25 -1.20
C PRO A 161 -20.27 -26.45 -0.38
N ASP A 162 -20.41 -26.24 0.92
CA ASP A 162 -21.13 -27.17 1.78
C ASP A 162 -22.61 -26.84 1.63
N ASP A 163 -23.38 -27.78 1.14
CA ASP A 163 -24.83 -27.69 0.92
C ASP A 163 -25.63 -27.43 2.22
N ARG A 164 -24.95 -27.17 3.35
CA ARG A 164 -25.53 -26.96 4.68
C ARG A 164 -25.45 -25.53 5.20
N VAL A 165 -25.10 -24.55 4.34
CA VAL A 165 -25.03 -23.14 4.76
C VAL A 165 -26.46 -22.60 4.96
N PRO A 166 -26.85 -22.08 6.15
CA PRO A 166 -28.17 -21.52 6.38
C PRO A 166 -28.45 -20.36 5.42
N GLU A 167 -29.67 -20.31 4.87
CA GLU A 167 -30.15 -19.17 4.08
C GLU A 167 -30.01 -17.88 4.87
N GLY A 168 -29.29 -16.89 4.30
CA GLY A 168 -29.07 -15.58 4.93
C GLY A 168 -27.63 -15.35 5.42
N THR A 169 -26.75 -16.33 5.35
CA THR A 169 -25.32 -16.08 5.59
C THR A 169 -24.74 -15.31 4.39
N PRO A 170 -24.08 -14.12 4.58
CA PRO A 170 -23.43 -13.45 3.48
C PRO A 170 -22.43 -14.42 2.85
N ALA A 171 -22.57 -14.64 1.54
CA ALA A 171 -21.63 -15.50 0.81
C ALA A 171 -20.19 -15.04 1.10
N PRO A 172 -19.27 -15.97 1.36
CA PRO A 172 -17.86 -15.60 1.46
C PRO A 172 -17.50 -14.83 0.17
N ARG A 173 -16.75 -13.74 0.30
CA ARG A 173 -16.33 -12.94 -0.86
C ARG A 173 -15.39 -13.79 -1.73
N THR A 174 -15.97 -14.62 -2.58
CA THR A 174 -15.29 -15.60 -3.42
C THR A 174 -14.71 -15.04 -4.70
N ALA A 175 -15.07 -13.79 -5.03
CA ALA A 175 -14.44 -13.07 -6.13
C ALA A 175 -13.78 -11.80 -5.57
N VAL A 176 -12.47 -11.64 -5.77
CA VAL A 176 -11.90 -10.30 -5.75
C VAL A 176 -12.67 -9.54 -6.82
N PRO A 177 -13.42 -8.48 -6.46
CA PRO A 177 -14.08 -7.66 -7.48
C PRO A 177 -13.03 -7.27 -8.52
N ASP A 178 -13.45 -7.05 -9.75
CA ASP A 178 -12.61 -6.36 -10.74
C ASP A 178 -12.28 -4.97 -10.18
N ASP A 179 -11.20 -4.92 -9.41
CA ASP A 179 -10.73 -3.73 -8.69
C ASP A 179 -9.72 -2.94 -9.53
N GLY A 180 -9.60 -3.28 -10.83
CA GLY A 180 -8.67 -2.65 -11.74
C GLY A 180 -7.20 -2.99 -11.49
N SER A 181 -6.91 -4.05 -10.75
CA SER A 181 -5.54 -4.53 -10.57
C SER A 181 -5.07 -5.36 -11.77
N TYR A 182 -3.77 -5.33 -12.02
CA TYR A 182 -3.17 -6.00 -13.17
C TYR A 182 -2.74 -7.43 -12.86
N SER A 183 -2.93 -8.33 -13.82
CA SER A 183 -2.41 -9.70 -13.83
C SER A 183 -0.97 -9.82 -14.34
N ALA A 184 -0.39 -8.72 -14.82
CA ALA A 184 0.97 -8.67 -15.34
C ALA A 184 1.70 -7.40 -14.88
N ILE A 185 3.02 -7.48 -14.84
CA ILE A 185 3.91 -6.37 -14.47
C ILE A 185 4.96 -6.17 -15.58
N PRO A 186 5.20 -4.93 -16.03
CA PRO A 186 6.30 -4.66 -16.95
C PRO A 186 7.66 -5.02 -16.35
N TRP A 187 8.55 -5.63 -17.16
CA TRP A 187 9.89 -6.03 -16.73
C TRP A 187 10.69 -4.89 -16.09
N ARG A 188 10.57 -3.69 -16.63
CA ARG A 188 11.25 -2.51 -16.09
C ARG A 188 10.89 -2.22 -14.62
N TRP A 189 9.67 -2.56 -14.16
CA TRP A 189 9.26 -2.32 -12.79
C TRP A 189 9.98 -3.18 -11.75
N GLY A 190 10.63 -4.27 -12.17
CA GLY A 190 11.60 -4.96 -11.31
C GLY A 190 12.74 -4.02 -10.89
N ARG A 191 13.28 -3.24 -11.84
CA ARG A 191 14.31 -2.22 -11.60
C ARG A 191 13.77 -1.01 -10.84
N GLU A 192 12.64 -0.47 -11.28
CA GLU A 192 12.04 0.73 -10.66
C GLU A 192 11.70 0.47 -9.19
N LEU A 193 11.11 -0.69 -8.87
CA LEU A 193 10.75 -1.05 -7.49
C LEU A 193 12.00 -1.26 -6.62
N ARG A 194 13.05 -1.90 -7.15
CA ARG A 194 14.32 -2.06 -6.46
C ARG A 194 14.95 -0.70 -6.13
N LEU A 195 15.06 0.18 -7.12
CA LEU A 195 15.62 1.52 -6.94
C LEU A 195 14.79 2.35 -5.96
N LEU A 196 13.45 2.29 -6.06
CA LEU A 196 12.56 2.97 -5.12
C LEU A 196 12.80 2.47 -3.68
N SER A 197 12.97 1.15 -3.48
CA SER A 197 13.27 0.58 -2.17
C SER A 197 14.63 1.06 -1.63
N GLU A 198 15.68 1.01 -2.44
CA GLU A 198 17.02 1.46 -2.06
C GLU A 198 17.03 2.95 -1.69
N GLU A 199 16.45 3.79 -2.53
CA GLU A 199 16.33 5.23 -2.29
C GLU A 199 15.48 5.54 -1.04
N THR A 200 14.43 4.75 -0.78
CA THR A 200 13.59 4.88 0.41
C THR A 200 14.39 4.56 1.66
N MET A 201 15.13 3.45 1.67
CA MET A 201 15.97 3.08 2.80
C MET A 201 17.07 4.12 3.11
N ALA A 202 17.59 4.78 2.09
CA ALA A 202 18.60 5.84 2.26
C ALA A 202 18.05 7.11 2.96
N VAL A 203 16.74 7.32 3.00
CA VAL A 203 16.12 8.50 3.61
C VAL A 203 15.37 8.23 4.90
N THR A 204 15.26 6.98 5.35
CA THR A 204 14.51 6.61 6.57
C THR A 204 14.93 7.42 7.80
N ALA A 205 16.23 7.71 7.95
CA ALA A 205 16.77 8.53 9.06
C ALA A 205 16.20 9.95 9.13
N ARG A 206 15.54 10.44 8.08
CA ARG A 206 14.89 11.76 8.04
C ARG A 206 13.43 11.74 8.48
N VAL A 207 12.83 10.57 8.61
CA VAL A 207 11.41 10.41 9.01
C VAL A 207 11.29 10.77 10.49
N ARG A 208 10.48 11.77 10.80
CA ARG A 208 10.23 12.22 12.18
C ARG A 208 8.89 11.71 12.72
N ALA A 209 7.99 11.33 11.82
CA ALA A 209 6.69 10.80 12.16
C ALA A 209 6.80 9.45 12.89
N ARG A 210 6.00 9.25 13.91
CA ARG A 210 5.84 7.91 14.51
C ARG A 210 5.29 6.94 13.46
N SER A 211 5.68 5.69 13.52
CA SER A 211 5.40 4.74 12.46
C SER A 211 4.93 3.41 13.02
N LEU A 212 3.94 2.81 12.34
CA LEU A 212 3.46 1.45 12.56
C LEU A 212 3.67 0.66 11.27
N ILE A 213 4.25 -0.53 11.36
CA ILE A 213 4.38 -1.46 10.25
C ILE A 213 3.41 -2.63 10.47
N LEU A 214 2.54 -2.88 9.49
CA LEU A 214 1.63 -4.01 9.49
C LEU A 214 2.08 -5.01 8.41
N HIS A 215 2.17 -6.30 8.74
CA HIS A 215 2.73 -7.29 7.82
C HIS A 215 1.96 -8.62 7.90
N GLY A 216 1.70 -9.22 6.73
CA GLY A 216 1.07 -10.53 6.68
C GLY A 216 2.03 -11.66 7.04
N GLY A 217 1.61 -12.58 7.88
CA GLY A 217 2.42 -13.75 8.24
C GLY A 217 2.67 -14.70 7.08
N LEU A 218 1.78 -14.69 6.09
CA LEU A 218 1.82 -15.52 4.88
C LEU A 218 2.23 -14.72 3.63
N ASP A 219 2.77 -13.50 3.80
CA ASP A 219 3.21 -12.65 2.70
C ASP A 219 4.35 -13.31 1.90
N ARG A 220 4.10 -13.57 0.60
CA ARG A 220 5.06 -14.17 -0.33
C ARG A 220 5.72 -13.16 -1.26
N THR A 221 5.34 -11.88 -1.13
CA THR A 221 5.84 -10.77 -1.95
C THR A 221 6.89 -9.96 -1.21
N ALA A 222 6.57 -9.46 -0.03
CA ALA A 222 7.48 -8.74 0.85
C ALA A 222 7.90 -9.63 2.03
N SER A 223 9.14 -9.47 2.50
CA SER A 223 9.63 -10.30 3.60
C SER A 223 9.42 -9.62 4.96
N LEU A 224 8.98 -10.38 5.97
CA LEU A 224 8.90 -9.91 7.35
C LEU A 224 10.29 -9.47 7.89
N ARG A 225 11.37 -10.06 7.38
CA ARG A 225 12.75 -9.63 7.68
C ARG A 225 12.98 -8.20 7.22
N GLY A 226 12.50 -7.85 6.02
CA GLY A 226 12.55 -6.49 5.48
C GLY A 226 11.76 -5.51 6.33
N ALA A 227 10.55 -5.85 6.74
CA ALA A 227 9.73 -5.05 7.64
C ALA A 227 10.45 -4.75 8.97
N ARG A 228 11.08 -5.76 9.57
CA ARG A 228 11.88 -5.61 10.80
C ARG A 228 13.15 -4.78 10.58
N ARG A 229 13.78 -4.87 9.40
CA ARG A 229 14.93 -4.02 9.03
C ARG A 229 14.51 -2.57 8.92
N LEU A 230 13.38 -2.30 8.25
CA LEU A 230 12.81 -0.96 8.14
C LEU A 230 12.49 -0.37 9.53
N SER A 231 11.84 -1.14 10.40
CA SER A 231 11.52 -0.72 11.78
C SER A 231 12.76 -0.18 12.51
N ARG A 232 13.89 -0.88 12.41
CA ARG A 232 15.15 -0.47 13.04
C ARG A 232 15.83 0.72 12.37
N SER A 233 15.52 1.02 11.12
CA SER A 233 16.12 2.15 10.38
C SER A 233 15.38 3.47 10.60
N LEU A 234 14.17 3.45 11.15
CA LEU A 234 13.39 4.63 11.49
C LEU A 234 13.86 5.19 12.84
N PRO A 235 14.07 6.52 12.97
CA PRO A 235 14.70 7.12 14.17
C PRO A 235 13.96 6.86 15.48
N ALA A 236 12.62 6.87 15.45
CA ALA A 236 11.80 6.54 16.63
C ALA A 236 11.54 5.04 16.78
N GLY A 237 12.10 4.21 15.90
CA GLY A 237 11.66 2.85 15.72
C GLY A 237 10.26 2.78 15.11
N ALA A 238 9.77 1.57 14.88
CA ALA A 238 8.38 1.34 14.52
C ALA A 238 7.92 0.00 15.11
N ALA A 239 6.74 -0.04 15.69
CA ALA A 239 6.13 -1.33 16.04
C ALA A 239 5.87 -2.13 14.76
N VAL A 240 6.11 -3.45 14.82
CA VAL A 240 5.79 -4.37 13.72
C VAL A 240 4.68 -5.29 14.21
N GLN A 241 3.48 -5.09 13.68
CA GLN A 241 2.32 -5.94 13.96
C GLN A 241 2.17 -6.96 12.83
N VAL A 242 2.09 -8.24 13.19
CA VAL A 242 1.96 -9.34 12.23
C VAL A 242 0.55 -9.88 12.26
N PHE A 243 -0.04 -10.05 11.08
CA PHE A 243 -1.33 -10.67 10.86
C PHE A 243 -1.10 -12.10 10.33
N PRO A 244 -1.13 -13.11 11.19
CA PRO A 244 -0.55 -14.43 10.90
C PRO A 244 -1.28 -15.21 9.80
N ARG A 245 -2.54 -14.88 9.52
CA ARG A 245 -3.38 -15.56 8.53
C ARG A 245 -3.51 -14.79 7.21
N SER A 246 -2.89 -13.61 7.11
CA SER A 246 -2.99 -12.73 5.94
C SER A 246 -1.73 -12.78 5.09
N GLY A 247 -1.91 -12.60 3.77
CA GLY A 247 -0.84 -12.43 2.78
C GLY A 247 -0.46 -10.96 2.58
N HIS A 248 -0.16 -10.58 1.33
CA HIS A 248 0.40 -9.28 0.99
C HIS A 248 -0.60 -8.13 0.99
N VAL A 249 -1.83 -8.35 0.49
CA VAL A 249 -2.85 -7.30 0.34
C VAL A 249 -3.73 -7.25 1.59
N LEU A 250 -3.13 -6.87 2.71
CA LEU A 250 -3.68 -6.91 4.06
C LEU A 250 -5.13 -6.38 4.19
N PRO A 251 -5.52 -5.21 3.61
CA PRO A 251 -6.87 -4.68 3.84
C PRO A 251 -7.98 -5.50 3.19
N LEU A 252 -7.65 -6.34 2.20
CA LEU A 252 -8.60 -7.20 1.48
C LEU A 252 -8.58 -8.64 1.95
N ASP A 253 -7.65 -9.00 2.84
CA ASP A 253 -7.47 -10.37 3.30
C ASP A 253 -8.32 -10.70 4.53
N VAL A 254 -8.20 -11.94 5.02
CA VAL A 254 -9.02 -12.51 6.11
C VAL A 254 -8.99 -11.70 7.42
N GLU A 255 -7.90 -10.99 7.69
CA GLU A 255 -7.74 -10.11 8.85
C GLU A 255 -7.89 -8.62 8.50
N GLY A 256 -8.40 -8.30 7.29
CA GLY A 256 -8.58 -6.92 6.82
C GLY A 256 -9.30 -6.00 7.80
N PRO A 257 -10.42 -6.39 8.43
CA PRO A 257 -11.05 -5.58 9.47
C PRO A 257 -10.12 -5.22 10.62
N ALA A 258 -9.36 -6.19 11.15
CA ALA A 258 -8.41 -5.96 12.24
C ALA A 258 -7.21 -5.09 11.80
N VAL A 259 -6.79 -5.18 10.52
CA VAL A 259 -5.81 -4.27 9.93
C VAL A 259 -6.32 -2.83 9.91
N CYS A 260 -7.57 -2.63 9.49
CA CYS A 260 -8.20 -1.31 9.48
C CYS A 260 -8.29 -0.72 10.90
N ASP A 261 -8.74 -1.51 11.87
CA ASP A 261 -8.85 -1.10 13.26
C ASP A 261 -7.49 -0.71 13.85
N ALA A 262 -6.43 -1.48 13.55
CA ALA A 262 -5.07 -1.17 13.99
C ALA A 262 -4.57 0.17 13.44
N VAL A 263 -4.85 0.49 12.17
CA VAL A 263 -4.49 1.78 11.57
C VAL A 263 -5.25 2.92 12.23
N VAL A 264 -6.57 2.77 12.41
CA VAL A 264 -7.43 3.79 13.05
C VAL A 264 -6.96 4.06 14.48
N SER A 265 -6.80 3.03 15.29
CA SER A 265 -6.34 3.15 16.68
C SER A 265 -4.99 3.87 16.74
N PHE A 266 -4.02 3.45 15.91
CA PHE A 266 -2.71 4.07 15.87
C PHE A 266 -2.75 5.56 15.51
N PHE A 267 -3.63 5.98 14.59
CA PHE A 267 -3.74 7.40 14.22
C PHE A 267 -4.50 8.23 15.28
N GLN A 268 -5.41 7.62 16.01
CA GLN A 268 -6.14 8.30 17.11
C GLN A 268 -5.30 8.53 18.38
N GLU A 269 -4.27 7.72 18.62
CA GLU A 269 -3.35 7.87 19.75
C GLU A 269 -2.42 9.09 19.65
N GLY A 270 -2.43 9.83 18.57
CA GLY A 270 -1.54 10.99 18.28
C GLY A 270 -2.30 12.32 18.06
#